data_04ff5d0238c1955b40b30d78716d15f3
#
_entry.id   04ff5d0238c1955b40b30d78716d15f3
#
_cell.length_a   1.000
_cell.length_b   1.000
_cell.length_c   1.000
_cell.angle_alpha   90.00
_cell.angle_beta   90.00
_cell.angle_gamma   90.00
#
_symmetry.space_group_name_H-M   'P 1'
#
loop_
_entity.id
_entity.type
_entity.pdbx_description
1 polymer ?
#
loop_
_entity_poly.entity_id
_entity_poly.type
_entity_poly.pdbx_seq_one_letter_code
_entity_poly.pdbx_strand_id
1 'polypeptide(L)'
;MEIPKKVRNELDKLYEAYDNPDYVVDYKEQYLPKKGNVFNIRHYHHIDQDRTNNNLWNLTPLSYNDHIIEIHSKNNKQIKKKIYERMIQIYPEHEEHYRKYLLGKK
;
A
#
# COMPACT_ATOMS: atom_id res chain seq x y z
N MET A 1 -6.83 11.66 -10.40
CA MET A 1 -7.69 12.13 -9.30
C MET A 1 -7.02 11.82 -7.97
N GLU A 2 -6.96 12.80 -7.10
CA GLU A 2 -6.30 12.61 -5.80
C GLU A 2 -7.25 11.99 -4.79
N ILE A 3 -6.68 11.26 -3.84
CA ILE A 3 -7.42 10.72 -2.72
C ILE A 3 -7.93 11.88 -1.85
N PRO A 4 -9.22 11.92 -1.48
CA PRO A 4 -9.73 12.98 -0.61
C PRO A 4 -8.92 13.08 0.68
N LYS A 5 -8.70 14.30 1.14
CA LYS A 5 -7.90 14.55 2.34
C LYS A 5 -8.43 13.81 3.58
N LYS A 6 -9.75 13.74 3.71
CA LYS A 6 -10.39 13.03 4.83
C LYS A 6 -10.02 11.55 4.82
N VAL A 7 -10.07 10.91 3.65
CA VAL A 7 -9.71 9.50 3.48
C VAL A 7 -8.23 9.30 3.78
N ARG A 8 -7.38 10.18 3.26
CA ARG A 8 -5.94 10.11 3.49
C ARG A 8 -5.60 10.20 4.98
N ASN A 9 -6.28 11.09 5.70
CA ASN A 9 -6.08 11.23 7.15
C ASN A 9 -6.46 9.96 7.89
N GLU A 10 -7.55 9.31 7.50
CA GLU A 10 -7.96 8.04 8.09
C GLU A 10 -6.96 6.93 7.81
N LEU A 11 -6.44 6.88 6.58
CA LEU A 11 -5.40 5.91 6.21
C LEU A 11 -4.13 6.12 7.01
N ASP A 12 -3.70 7.36 7.17
CA ASP A 12 -2.49 7.67 7.93
C ASP A 12 -2.61 7.19 9.38
N LYS A 13 -3.77 7.40 10.00
CA LYS A 13 -4.02 6.93 11.36
C LYS A 13 -4.04 5.40 11.44
N LEU A 14 -4.71 4.76 10.49
CA LEU A 14 -4.83 3.31 10.46
C LEU A 14 -3.45 2.66 10.34
N TYR A 15 -2.66 3.13 9.40
CA TYR A 15 -1.38 2.48 9.12
C TYR A 15 -0.27 2.86 10.09
N GLU A 16 -0.44 3.94 10.86
CA GLU A 16 0.45 4.19 12.00
C GLU A 16 0.26 3.14 13.10
N ALA A 17 -0.93 2.55 13.20
CA ALA A 17 -1.17 1.49 14.17
C ALA A 17 -0.55 0.15 13.76
N TYR A 18 -0.39 -0.09 12.46
CA TYR A 18 0.18 -1.33 11.93
C TYR A 18 1.65 -1.22 11.60
N ASP A 19 2.12 -0.03 11.29
CA ASP A 19 3.51 0.24 10.96
C ASP A 19 4.22 0.88 12.15
N ASN A 20 5.55 0.80 12.18
CA ASN A 20 6.30 1.60 13.14
C ASN A 20 6.06 3.08 12.83
N PRO A 21 5.63 3.91 13.80
CA PRO A 21 5.29 5.32 13.53
C PRO A 21 6.45 6.16 13.02
N ASP A 22 7.69 5.73 13.26
CA ASP A 22 8.89 6.45 12.81
C ASP A 22 9.35 6.03 11.42
N TYR A 23 8.69 5.04 10.80
CA TYR A 23 9.13 4.47 9.53
C TYR A 23 7.98 4.33 8.54
N VAL A 24 8.34 4.38 7.26
CA VAL A 24 7.45 3.99 6.17
C VAL A 24 7.76 2.54 5.82
N VAL A 25 6.72 1.72 5.66
CA VAL A 25 6.92 0.34 5.20
C VAL A 25 7.42 0.35 3.77
N ASP A 26 8.52 -0.34 3.52
CA ASP A 26 9.03 -0.58 2.18
C ASP A 26 9.20 -2.09 2.04
N TYR A 27 8.44 -2.70 1.16
CA TYR A 27 8.38 -4.15 1.04
C TYR A 27 9.68 -4.77 0.52
N LYS A 28 10.50 -3.98 -0.15
CA LYS A 28 11.81 -4.42 -0.61
C LYS A 28 12.86 -4.26 0.49
N GLU A 29 12.87 -3.11 1.16
CA GLU A 29 13.87 -2.73 2.16
C GLU A 29 13.36 -2.87 3.60
N GLN A 30 12.10 -3.27 3.77
CA GLN A 30 11.37 -3.38 5.03
C GLN A 30 10.93 -2.02 5.58
N TYR A 31 11.64 -1.45 6.54
CA TYR A 31 11.25 -0.19 7.14
C TYR A 31 12.28 0.87 6.86
N LEU A 32 11.83 2.01 6.34
CA LEU A 32 12.68 3.14 6.04
C LEU A 32 12.21 4.36 6.86
N PRO A 33 13.12 5.24 7.32
CA PRO A 33 12.73 6.44 8.04
C PRO A 33 11.78 7.31 7.24
N LYS A 34 10.74 7.85 7.88
CA LYS A 34 9.77 8.73 7.23
C LYS A 34 10.37 10.07 6.80
N LYS A 35 11.42 10.51 7.46
CA LYS A 35 12.03 11.83 7.23
C LYS A 35 13.42 11.67 6.63
N GLY A 36 13.81 12.65 5.82
CA GLY A 36 15.16 12.76 5.30
C GLY A 36 15.41 12.17 3.93
N ASN A 37 14.40 11.51 3.32
CA ASN A 37 14.56 10.94 1.98
C ASN A 37 13.20 10.92 1.26
N VAL A 38 13.17 11.47 0.05
CA VAL A 38 11.95 11.50 -0.78
C VAL A 38 11.44 10.09 -1.11
N PHE A 39 12.32 9.10 -1.12
CA PHE A 39 11.93 7.71 -1.39
C PHE A 39 11.16 7.07 -0.23
N ASN A 40 11.13 7.71 0.92
CA ASN A 40 10.41 7.23 2.09
C ASN A 40 9.03 7.86 2.23
N ILE A 41 8.61 8.68 1.27
CA ILE A 41 7.27 9.26 1.28
C ILE A 41 6.25 8.17 1.07
N ARG A 42 5.23 8.14 1.95
CA ARG A 42 4.16 7.16 1.84
C ARG A 42 3.18 7.55 0.74
N HIS A 43 2.95 6.62 -0.17
CA HIS A 43 1.93 6.73 -1.20
C HIS A 43 0.80 5.74 -0.90
N TYR A 44 -0.40 6.03 -1.36
CA TYR A 44 -1.51 5.09 -1.27
C TYR A 44 -1.90 4.61 -2.66
N HIS A 45 -1.72 3.31 -2.88
CA HIS A 45 -1.97 2.67 -4.16
C HIS A 45 -3.36 2.08 -4.20
N HIS A 46 -4.12 2.40 -5.25
CA HIS A 46 -5.43 1.78 -5.50
C HIS A 46 -5.22 0.36 -5.98
N ILE A 47 -5.66 -0.62 -5.19
CA ILE A 47 -5.40 -2.05 -5.46
C ILE A 47 -6.01 -2.48 -6.78
N ASP A 48 -7.23 -2.05 -7.09
CA ASP A 48 -7.92 -2.35 -8.34
C ASP A 48 -7.58 -1.38 -9.47
N GLN A 49 -6.68 -0.44 -9.23
CA GLN A 49 -6.27 0.61 -10.16
C GLN A 49 -7.41 1.56 -10.56
N ASP A 50 -8.53 1.50 -9.88
CA ASP A 50 -9.64 2.42 -10.05
C ASP A 50 -9.48 3.61 -9.11
N ARG A 51 -9.07 4.76 -9.64
CA ARG A 51 -8.81 5.96 -8.86
C ARG A 51 -10.05 6.56 -8.21
N THR A 52 -11.23 6.08 -8.58
CA THR A 52 -12.48 6.53 -7.97
C THR A 52 -12.88 5.68 -6.78
N ASN A 53 -12.28 4.49 -6.63
CA ASN A 53 -12.56 3.60 -5.50
C ASN A 53 -11.65 3.94 -4.33
N ASN A 54 -12.09 4.90 -3.51
CA ASN A 54 -11.36 5.39 -2.33
C ASN A 54 -11.83 4.73 -1.03
N ASN A 55 -12.34 3.50 -1.10
CA ASN A 55 -12.61 2.71 0.09
C ASN A 55 -11.28 2.38 0.78
N LEU A 56 -11.28 2.41 2.12
CA LEU A 56 -10.05 2.17 2.88
C LEU A 56 -9.42 0.82 2.55
N TRP A 57 -10.24 -0.21 2.37
CA TRP A 57 -9.76 -1.55 2.05
C TRP A 57 -9.17 -1.68 0.62
N ASN A 58 -9.40 -0.69 -0.24
CA ASN A 58 -8.85 -0.67 -1.60
C ASN A 58 -7.56 0.14 -1.71
N LEU A 59 -7.10 0.71 -0.62
CA LEU A 59 -5.92 1.57 -0.61
C LEU A 59 -4.84 0.93 0.27
N THR A 60 -3.65 0.77 -0.28
CA THR A 60 -2.52 0.22 0.47
C THR A 60 -1.37 1.22 0.49
N PRO A 61 -0.74 1.42 1.66
CA PRO A 61 0.40 2.33 1.73
C PRO A 61 1.65 1.68 1.16
N LEU A 62 2.33 2.42 0.31
CA LEU A 62 3.60 2.00 -0.27
C LEU A 62 4.61 3.13 -0.12
N SER A 63 5.89 2.80 0.04
CA SER A 63 6.94 3.80 -0.10
C SER A 63 6.98 4.29 -1.55
N TYR A 64 7.64 5.42 -1.78
CA TYR A 64 7.85 5.91 -3.14
C TYR A 64 8.49 4.84 -4.01
N ASN A 65 9.53 4.20 -3.50
CA ASN A 65 10.26 3.17 -4.24
C ASN A 65 9.36 1.99 -4.61
N ASP A 66 8.58 1.48 -3.64
CA ASP A 66 7.68 0.37 -3.90
C ASP A 66 6.60 0.75 -4.91
N HIS A 67 6.04 1.96 -4.81
CA HIS A 67 4.94 2.38 -5.67
C HIS A 67 5.41 2.68 -7.09
N ILE A 68 6.46 3.48 -7.23
CA ILE A 68 6.88 3.98 -8.55
C ILE A 68 7.77 2.97 -9.29
N ILE A 69 8.63 2.26 -8.57
CA ILE A 69 9.63 1.39 -9.18
C ILE A 69 9.19 -0.07 -9.13
N GLU A 70 8.89 -0.59 -7.93
CA GLU A 70 8.69 -2.03 -7.73
C GLU A 70 7.31 -2.52 -8.19
N ILE A 71 6.21 -1.83 -7.80
CA ILE A 71 4.86 -2.33 -8.09
C ILE A 71 4.55 -2.28 -9.59
N HIS A 72 5.14 -1.34 -10.31
CA HIS A 72 4.95 -1.19 -11.75
C HIS A 72 5.99 -1.94 -12.58
N SER A 73 6.92 -2.65 -11.95
CA SER A 73 7.89 -3.48 -12.66
C SER A 73 7.27 -4.81 -13.08
N LYS A 74 7.92 -5.50 -14.03
CA LYS A 74 7.47 -6.83 -14.46
C LYS A 74 7.67 -7.88 -13.38
N ASN A 75 8.61 -7.67 -12.45
CA ASN A 75 8.98 -8.63 -11.41
C ASN A 75 8.42 -8.21 -10.05
N ASN A 76 7.13 -7.87 -10.01
CA ASN A 76 6.49 -7.36 -8.80
C ASN A 76 5.79 -8.45 -7.97
N LYS A 77 6.00 -9.73 -8.31
CA LYS A 77 5.27 -10.84 -7.68
C LYS A 77 5.51 -10.94 -6.17
N GLN A 78 6.76 -10.77 -5.75
CA GLN A 78 7.09 -10.87 -4.33
C GLN A 78 6.51 -9.72 -3.51
N ILE A 79 6.60 -8.50 -4.03
CA ILE A 79 6.04 -7.34 -3.33
C ILE A 79 4.52 -7.45 -3.25
N LYS A 80 3.86 -7.89 -4.32
CA LYS A 80 2.41 -8.10 -4.31
C LYS A 80 1.98 -9.13 -3.27
N LYS A 81 2.76 -10.21 -3.12
CA LYS A 81 2.48 -11.22 -2.11
C LYS A 81 2.53 -10.63 -0.70
N LYS A 82 3.55 -9.83 -0.40
CA LYS A 82 3.69 -9.19 0.91
C LYS A 82 2.55 -8.22 1.19
N ILE A 83 2.17 -7.43 0.18
CA ILE A 83 1.04 -6.51 0.28
C ILE A 83 -0.25 -7.29 0.57
N TYR A 84 -0.49 -8.37 -0.16
CA TYR A 84 -1.64 -9.23 0.02
C TYR A 84 -1.71 -9.75 1.47
N GLU A 85 -0.62 -10.31 1.98
CA GLU A 85 -0.56 -10.84 3.33
C GLU A 85 -0.89 -9.78 4.39
N ARG A 86 -0.34 -8.57 4.22
CA ARG A 86 -0.60 -7.46 5.12
C ARG A 86 -2.07 -7.02 5.07
N MET A 87 -2.62 -6.86 3.88
CA MET A 87 -3.99 -6.38 3.73
C MET A 87 -5.00 -7.38 4.28
N ILE A 88 -4.73 -8.67 4.15
CA ILE A 88 -5.60 -9.71 4.72
C ILE A 88 -5.60 -9.66 6.24
N GLN A 89 -4.49 -9.31 6.87
CA GLN A 89 -4.45 -9.15 8.33
C GLN A 89 -5.38 -8.03 8.79
N ILE A 90 -5.51 -6.98 7.98
CA ILE A 90 -6.31 -5.81 8.33
C ILE A 90 -7.77 -5.99 7.91
N TYR A 91 -7.99 -6.52 6.71
CA TYR A 91 -9.31 -6.68 6.12
C TYR A 91 -9.53 -8.11 5.60
N PRO A 92 -9.66 -9.11 6.50
CA PRO A 92 -9.85 -10.49 6.05
C PRO A 92 -11.13 -10.70 5.24
N GLU A 93 -12.14 -9.86 5.42
CA GLU A 93 -13.39 -9.93 4.67
C GLU A 93 -13.22 -9.58 3.19
N HIS A 94 -12.10 -8.97 2.81
CA HIS A 94 -11.83 -8.58 1.41
C HIS A 94 -10.72 -9.42 0.77
N GLU A 95 -10.49 -10.63 1.27
CA GLU A 95 -9.42 -11.49 0.76
C GLU A 95 -9.50 -11.73 -0.75
N GLU A 96 -10.71 -11.97 -1.28
CA GLU A 96 -10.86 -12.23 -2.72
C GLU A 96 -10.44 -11.05 -3.58
N HIS A 97 -10.72 -9.83 -3.11
CA HIS A 97 -10.32 -8.62 -3.80
C HIS A 97 -8.80 -8.54 -3.91
N TYR A 98 -8.09 -8.82 -2.82
CA TYR A 98 -6.63 -8.77 -2.81
C TYR A 98 -6.02 -9.87 -3.68
N ARG A 99 -6.56 -11.08 -3.64
CA ARG A 99 -6.09 -12.16 -4.51
C ARG A 99 -6.22 -11.81 -5.97
N LYS A 100 -7.36 -11.20 -6.34
CA LYS A 100 -7.64 -10.87 -7.73
C LYS A 100 -6.63 -9.86 -8.28
N TYR A 101 -6.30 -8.84 -7.51
CA TYR A 101 -5.50 -7.72 -8.01
C TYR A 101 -4.05 -7.76 -7.59
N LEU A 102 -3.76 -8.08 -6.32
CA LEU A 102 -2.39 -8.05 -5.80
C LEU A 102 -1.55 -9.23 -6.30
N LEU A 103 -2.16 -10.38 -6.54
CA LEU A 103 -1.44 -11.55 -7.06
C LEU A 103 -1.47 -11.64 -8.58
N GLY A 104 -1.93 -10.62 -9.26
CA GLY A 104 -1.93 -10.55 -10.71
C GLY A 104 -3.01 -11.37 -11.40
N LYS A 105 -3.96 -11.90 -10.67
CA LYS A 105 -5.12 -12.60 -11.24
C LYS A 105 -6.21 -11.59 -11.52
N LYS A 106 -6.56 -11.47 -12.75
CA LYS A 106 -7.61 -10.56 -13.17
C LYS A 106 -8.96 -11.26 -13.27
#